data_93a1d685f6bf4a8f126dc757113f0a22
#
_entry.id   93a1d685f6bf4a8f126dc757113f0a22
#
_cell.length_a   1.000
_cell.length_b   1.000
_cell.length_c   1.000
_cell.angle_alpha   90.00
_cell.angle_beta   90.00
_cell.angle_gamma   90.00
#
_symmetry.space_group_name_H-M   'P 1'
#
loop_
_entity.id
_entity.type
_entity.pdbx_description
1 polymer ?
#
loop_
_entity_poly.entity_id
_entity_poly.type
_entity_poly.pdbx_seq_one_letter_code
_entity_poly.pdbx_strand_id
1 'polypeptide(L)'
;WEKIGPYDTAYQHYGWEDVDYGYRLHEAGIPVILAPELETLHHGAATDTVKRAMRAYHSGAARRTFDQLHPGAIDPVASGGGWWGKLVGAVASRTNEESTEQLANFTDSAIGVLPGPFATKLVALNVEAASLSGYCHSEQVNARF
;
A
#
# COMPACT_ATOMS: atom_id res chain seq x y z
N TRP A 1 -19.06 5.60 -16.85
CA TRP A 1 -19.61 6.25 -15.67
C TRP A 1 -21.04 5.76 -15.38
N GLU A 2 -21.96 5.89 -16.31
CA GLU A 2 -23.35 5.48 -16.13
C GLU A 2 -23.53 3.99 -15.78
N LYS A 3 -22.66 3.14 -16.27
CA LYS A 3 -22.75 1.68 -16.10
C LYS A 3 -22.12 1.18 -14.78
N ILE A 4 -21.05 1.83 -14.30
CA ILE A 4 -20.27 1.37 -13.15
C ILE A 4 -20.32 2.32 -11.95
N GLY A 5 -20.87 3.51 -12.09
CA GLY A 5 -20.96 4.52 -11.06
C GLY A 5 -19.61 5.24 -10.78
N PRO A 6 -19.57 6.06 -9.72
CA PRO A 6 -18.37 6.77 -9.27
C PRO A 6 -17.37 5.84 -8.57
N TYR A 7 -16.25 6.42 -8.13
CA TYR A 7 -15.35 5.78 -7.16
C TYR A 7 -16.12 5.42 -5.89
N ASP A 8 -15.76 4.28 -5.30
CA ASP A 8 -16.40 3.83 -4.06
C ASP A 8 -15.87 4.65 -2.87
N THR A 9 -16.79 5.20 -2.07
CA THR A 9 -16.48 6.01 -0.90
C THR A 9 -15.97 5.21 0.29
N ALA A 10 -15.95 3.87 0.21
CA ALA A 10 -15.30 3.01 1.19
C ALA A 10 -13.77 3.20 1.21
N TYR A 11 -13.19 3.72 0.12
CA TYR A 11 -11.77 4.07 0.06
C TYR A 11 -11.56 5.49 0.59
N GLN A 12 -11.25 5.60 1.87
CA GLN A 12 -11.10 6.90 2.55
C GLN A 12 -9.64 7.39 2.56
N HIS A 13 -8.69 6.53 2.22
CA HIS A 13 -7.25 6.79 2.24
C HIS A 13 -6.62 6.55 0.87
N TYR A 14 -5.30 6.78 0.80
CA TYR A 14 -4.51 6.62 -0.41
C TYR A 14 -4.46 5.16 -0.88
N GLY A 15 -4.83 4.94 -2.12
CA GLY A 15 -4.60 3.71 -2.88
C GLY A 15 -5.83 2.79 -2.97
N TRP A 16 -5.81 1.96 -4.00
CA TRP A 16 -6.80 0.93 -4.34
C TRP A 16 -8.14 1.42 -4.90
N GLU A 17 -8.48 2.70 -4.80
CA GLU A 17 -9.67 3.27 -5.41
C GLU A 17 -9.65 3.16 -6.94
N ASP A 18 -8.49 3.33 -7.54
CA ASP A 18 -8.25 3.17 -8.98
C ASP A 18 -8.23 1.69 -9.40
N VAL A 19 -7.70 0.81 -8.55
CA VAL A 19 -7.71 -0.65 -8.77
C VAL A 19 -9.15 -1.18 -8.70
N ASP A 20 -9.93 -0.76 -7.71
CA ASP A 20 -11.35 -1.07 -7.60
C ASP A 20 -12.11 -0.61 -8.85
N TYR A 21 -11.87 0.62 -9.28
CA TYR A 21 -12.52 1.18 -10.45
C TYR A 21 -12.17 0.38 -11.71
N GLY A 22 -10.89 0.04 -11.88
CA GLY A 22 -10.40 -0.81 -12.98
C GLY A 22 -11.01 -2.22 -12.94
N TYR A 23 -11.13 -2.82 -11.76
CA TYR A 23 -11.77 -4.11 -11.57
C TYR A 23 -13.26 -4.08 -11.96
N ARG A 24 -14.01 -3.08 -11.52
CA ARG A 24 -15.43 -2.90 -11.88
C ARG A 24 -15.63 -2.65 -13.38
N LEU A 25 -14.69 -1.94 -14.04
CA LEU A 25 -14.68 -1.81 -15.50
C LEU A 25 -14.51 -3.18 -16.18
N HIS A 26 -13.56 -3.98 -15.68
CA HIS A 26 -13.31 -5.33 -16.21
C HIS A 26 -14.56 -6.23 -16.07
N GLU A 27 -15.16 -6.30 -14.89
CA GLU A 27 -16.39 -7.07 -14.64
C GLU A 27 -17.57 -6.61 -15.51
N ALA A 28 -17.63 -5.32 -15.83
CA ALA A 28 -18.64 -4.76 -16.73
C ALA A 28 -18.34 -5.00 -18.22
N GLY A 29 -17.22 -5.65 -18.57
CA GLY A 29 -16.77 -5.88 -19.93
C GLY A 29 -16.34 -4.61 -20.67
N ILE A 30 -15.92 -3.58 -19.93
CA ILE A 30 -15.42 -2.31 -20.50
C ILE A 30 -13.91 -2.39 -20.57
N PRO A 31 -13.30 -2.30 -21.77
CA PRO A 31 -11.86 -2.39 -21.90
C PRO A 31 -11.15 -1.17 -21.35
N VAL A 32 -10.04 -1.39 -20.63
CA VAL A 32 -9.07 -0.35 -20.28
C VAL A 32 -8.00 -0.32 -21.37
N ILE A 33 -7.85 0.83 -22.02
CA ILE A 33 -6.94 0.99 -23.16
C ILE A 33 -5.82 1.94 -22.74
N LEU A 34 -4.56 1.52 -22.99
CA LEU A 34 -3.42 2.41 -22.88
C LEU A 34 -3.44 3.40 -24.04
N ALA A 35 -3.44 4.69 -23.74
CA ALA A 35 -3.41 5.78 -24.71
C ALA A 35 -2.08 6.55 -24.56
N PRO A 36 -1.00 6.15 -25.29
CA PRO A 36 0.32 6.77 -25.12
C PRO A 36 0.35 8.26 -25.43
N GLU A 37 -0.60 8.75 -26.24
CA GLU A 37 -0.76 10.16 -26.58
C GLU A 37 -1.30 11.01 -25.42
N LEU A 38 -1.81 10.40 -24.37
CA LEU A 38 -2.32 11.07 -23.17
C LEU A 38 -1.29 11.07 -22.04
N GLU A 39 -0.05 11.36 -22.35
CA GLU A 39 1.00 11.45 -21.34
C GLU A 39 0.76 12.61 -20.37
N THR A 40 0.94 12.34 -19.08
CA THR A 40 0.91 13.35 -18.03
C THR A 40 2.18 13.32 -17.21
N LEU A 41 2.68 14.49 -16.81
CA LEU A 41 3.85 14.61 -15.96
C LEU A 41 3.43 14.50 -14.49
N HIS A 42 3.84 13.45 -13.81
CA HIS A 42 3.53 13.25 -12.40
C HIS A 42 4.63 13.85 -11.51
N HIS A 43 4.33 14.98 -10.85
CA HIS A 43 5.19 15.61 -9.87
C HIS A 43 4.79 15.15 -8.46
N GLY A 44 5.60 14.46 -7.75
CA GLY A 44 5.28 14.12 -6.36
C GLY A 44 5.65 12.70 -5.94
N ALA A 45 6.77 12.20 -6.47
CA ALA A 45 7.36 10.97 -5.96
C ALA A 45 7.62 11.09 -4.45
N ALA A 46 7.36 10.02 -3.70
CA ALA A 46 7.78 9.93 -2.31
C ALA A 46 9.31 9.85 -2.25
N THR A 47 9.94 10.85 -1.65
CA THR A 47 11.40 11.03 -1.66
C THR A 47 12.08 10.48 -0.43
N ASP A 48 11.35 10.28 0.67
CA ASP A 48 11.85 9.79 1.95
C ASP A 48 11.14 8.50 2.38
N THR A 49 11.73 7.77 3.33
CA THR A 49 11.19 6.50 3.81
C THR A 49 9.87 6.70 4.56
N VAL A 50 9.72 7.81 5.27
CA VAL A 50 8.49 8.11 6.01
C VAL A 50 7.29 8.19 5.07
N LYS A 51 7.37 9.01 4.02
CA LYS A 51 6.29 9.13 3.02
C LYS A 51 6.00 7.80 2.33
N ARG A 52 7.04 7.03 2.02
CA ARG A 52 6.89 5.71 1.39
C ARG A 52 6.18 4.72 2.31
N ALA A 53 6.61 4.64 3.57
CA ALA A 53 6.03 3.74 4.57
C ALA A 53 4.58 4.12 4.88
N MET A 54 4.28 5.41 5.08
CA MET A 54 2.92 5.86 5.37
C MET A 54 1.96 5.63 4.18
N ARG A 55 2.41 5.89 2.95
CA ARG A 55 1.62 5.51 1.77
C ARG A 55 1.38 4.01 1.68
N ALA A 56 2.39 3.19 1.97
CA ALA A 56 2.26 1.74 1.98
C ALA A 56 1.29 1.27 3.08
N TYR A 57 1.33 1.89 4.26
CA TYR A 57 0.42 1.60 5.37
C TYR A 57 -1.04 1.85 4.98
N HIS A 58 -1.35 3.03 4.46
CA HIS A 58 -2.71 3.36 4.00
C HIS A 58 -3.14 2.51 2.81
N SER A 59 -2.24 2.25 1.86
CA SER A 59 -2.50 1.35 0.74
C SER A 59 -2.78 -0.09 1.20
N GLY A 60 -2.11 -0.55 2.26
CA GLY A 60 -2.40 -1.84 2.87
C GLY A 60 -3.82 -1.92 3.45
N ALA A 61 -4.25 -0.87 4.15
CA ALA A 61 -5.62 -0.77 4.67
C ALA A 61 -6.66 -0.74 3.53
N ALA A 62 -6.42 0.04 2.49
CA ALA A 62 -7.28 0.12 1.30
C ALA A 62 -7.33 -1.23 0.54
N ARG A 63 -6.21 -1.98 0.49
CA ARG A 63 -6.20 -3.35 -0.04
C ARG A 63 -7.15 -4.27 0.74
N ARG A 64 -7.21 -4.16 2.06
CA ARG A 64 -8.14 -4.94 2.87
C ARG A 64 -9.60 -4.62 2.52
N THR A 65 -9.91 -3.34 2.29
CA THR A 65 -11.24 -2.92 1.82
C THR A 65 -11.57 -3.56 0.47
N PHE A 66 -10.62 -3.55 -0.47
CA PHE A 66 -10.79 -4.20 -1.77
C PHE A 66 -11.08 -5.71 -1.63
N ASP A 67 -10.31 -6.43 -0.81
CA ASP A 67 -10.50 -7.87 -0.60
C ASP A 67 -11.87 -8.19 0.05
N GLN A 68 -12.41 -7.27 0.85
CA GLN A 68 -13.75 -7.39 1.44
C GLN A 68 -14.87 -7.14 0.42
N LEU A 69 -14.69 -6.16 -0.46
CA LEU A 69 -15.67 -5.82 -1.50
C LEU A 69 -15.67 -6.83 -2.65
N HIS A 70 -14.50 -7.39 -2.98
CA HIS A 70 -14.29 -8.30 -4.10
C HIS A 70 -13.58 -9.60 -3.68
N PRO A 71 -14.26 -10.48 -2.90
CA PRO A 71 -13.63 -11.72 -2.41
C PRO A 71 -13.13 -12.60 -3.56
N GLY A 72 -11.85 -12.94 -3.55
CA GLY A 72 -11.25 -13.82 -4.56
C GLY A 72 -10.87 -13.14 -5.89
N ALA A 73 -11.03 -11.81 -6.01
CA ALA A 73 -10.64 -11.06 -7.21
C ALA A 73 -9.13 -11.12 -7.49
N ILE A 74 -8.33 -11.16 -6.46
CA ILE A 74 -6.86 -11.25 -6.53
C ILE A 74 -6.33 -12.18 -5.43
N ASP A 75 -5.08 -12.63 -5.62
CA ASP A 75 -4.43 -13.53 -4.67
C ASP A 75 -4.36 -12.92 -3.25
N PRO A 76 -4.55 -13.73 -2.21
CA PRO A 76 -4.43 -13.29 -0.83
C PRO A 76 -3.09 -12.61 -0.56
N VAL A 77 -3.12 -11.59 0.31
CA VAL A 77 -1.87 -10.95 0.77
C VAL A 77 -1.03 -11.99 1.52
N ALA A 78 0.02 -12.45 0.86
CA ALA A 78 1.00 -13.33 1.47
C ALA A 78 2.16 -12.50 2.02
N SER A 79 2.49 -12.67 3.29
CA SER A 79 3.85 -12.34 3.73
C SER A 79 4.79 -13.23 2.91
N GLY A 80 5.67 -12.63 2.12
CA GLY A 80 6.57 -13.36 1.21
C GLY A 80 7.20 -14.59 1.86
N GLY A 81 7.41 -15.65 1.09
CA GLY A 81 7.97 -16.90 1.59
C GLY A 81 9.39 -16.73 2.14
N GLY A 82 9.82 -17.69 2.98
CA GLY A 82 11.17 -17.72 3.54
C GLY A 82 11.37 -16.83 4.77
N TRP A 83 12.65 -16.62 5.12
CA TRP A 83 13.01 -15.86 6.32
C TRP A 83 12.64 -14.37 6.24
N TRP A 84 12.69 -13.78 5.02
CA TRP A 84 12.34 -12.39 4.81
C TRP A 84 10.86 -12.12 5.11
N GLY A 85 9.96 -12.93 4.57
CA GLY A 85 8.53 -12.79 4.86
C GLY A 85 8.19 -13.00 6.34
N LYS A 86 8.92 -13.89 7.03
CA LYS A 86 8.79 -14.05 8.49
C LYS A 86 9.22 -12.78 9.22
N LEU A 87 10.32 -12.15 8.80
CA LEU A 87 10.80 -10.89 9.37
C LEU A 87 9.80 -9.75 9.13
N VAL A 88 9.33 -9.58 7.91
CA VAL A 88 8.29 -8.59 7.55
C VAL A 88 7.04 -8.81 8.41
N GLY A 89 6.54 -10.04 8.49
CA GLY A 89 5.37 -10.37 9.31
C GLY A 89 5.58 -10.11 10.80
N ALA A 90 6.78 -10.40 11.32
CA ALA A 90 7.12 -10.14 12.72
C ALA A 90 7.19 -8.65 13.06
N VAL A 91 7.66 -7.81 12.14
CA VAL A 91 7.65 -6.35 12.28
C VAL A 91 6.21 -5.84 12.17
N ALA A 92 5.49 -6.23 11.12
CA ALA A 92 4.13 -5.78 10.86
C ALA A 92 3.16 -6.09 12.02
N SER A 93 3.31 -7.26 12.66
CA SER A 93 2.46 -7.65 13.80
C SER A 93 2.72 -6.84 15.08
N ARG A 94 3.78 -6.05 15.13
CA ARG A 94 4.18 -5.22 16.29
C ARG A 94 4.11 -3.73 16.02
N THR A 95 3.78 -3.36 14.78
CA THR A 95 3.70 -1.96 14.36
C THR A 95 2.25 -1.56 14.11
N ASN A 96 1.93 -0.33 14.44
CA ASN A 96 0.73 0.41 14.07
C ASN A 96 1.17 1.66 13.29
N GLU A 97 0.25 2.58 13.00
CA GLU A 97 0.55 3.79 12.25
C GLU A 97 1.70 4.61 12.86
N GLU A 98 1.62 4.92 14.16
CA GLU A 98 2.61 5.71 14.87
C GLU A 98 4.00 5.04 14.90
N SER A 99 4.04 3.76 15.28
CA SER A 99 5.31 3.02 15.33
C SER A 99 5.89 2.75 13.93
N THR A 100 5.06 2.68 12.90
CA THR A 100 5.50 2.63 11.50
C THR A 100 6.20 3.92 11.10
N GLU A 101 5.64 5.07 11.47
CA GLU A 101 6.25 6.38 11.23
C GLU A 101 7.57 6.53 12.00
N GLN A 102 7.61 6.15 13.27
CA GLN A 102 8.82 6.18 14.09
C GLN A 102 9.93 5.30 13.50
N LEU A 103 9.60 4.08 13.06
CA LEU A 103 10.56 3.17 12.43
C LEU A 103 11.09 3.73 11.10
N ALA A 104 10.25 4.39 10.31
CA ALA A 104 10.64 5.02 9.07
C ALA A 104 11.55 6.24 9.31
N ASN A 105 11.28 7.07 10.32
CA ASN A 105 12.13 8.17 10.75
C ASN A 105 13.53 7.69 11.21
N PHE A 106 13.56 6.59 11.99
CA PHE A 106 14.81 5.94 12.37
C PHE A 106 15.58 5.45 11.14
N THR A 107 14.89 4.85 10.18
CA THR A 107 15.49 4.38 8.93
C THR A 107 16.09 5.53 8.14
N ASP A 108 15.39 6.64 7.95
CA ASP A 108 15.90 7.81 7.24
C ASP A 108 17.15 8.39 7.92
N SER A 109 17.22 8.32 9.25
CA SER A 109 18.43 8.73 10.00
C SER A 109 19.61 7.75 9.82
N ALA A 110 19.31 6.46 9.65
CA ALA A 110 20.33 5.41 9.58
C ALA A 110 20.92 5.19 8.17
N ILE A 111 20.11 5.43 7.10
CA ILE A 111 20.53 5.13 5.71
C ILE A 111 21.76 5.90 5.26
N GLY A 112 22.02 7.08 5.82
CA GLY A 112 23.20 7.89 5.51
C GLY A 112 24.52 7.29 5.98
N VAL A 113 24.49 6.37 6.94
CA VAL A 113 25.69 5.73 7.52
C VAL A 113 25.80 4.24 7.18
N LEU A 114 24.75 3.65 6.62
CA LEU A 114 24.72 2.24 6.25
C LEU A 114 25.26 2.01 4.82
N PRO A 115 25.99 0.89 4.59
CA PRO A 115 26.32 0.45 3.24
C PRO A 115 25.05 0.27 2.39
N GLY A 116 25.08 0.69 1.12
CA GLY A 116 23.94 0.74 0.21
C GLY A 116 23.03 -0.49 0.20
N PRO A 117 23.57 -1.74 0.13
CA PRO A 117 22.72 -2.94 0.16
C PRO A 117 21.89 -3.09 1.46
N PHE A 118 22.46 -2.70 2.61
CA PHE A 118 21.76 -2.74 3.90
C PHE A 118 20.73 -1.61 4.01
N ALA A 119 21.08 -0.41 3.55
CA ALA A 119 20.15 0.71 3.48
C ALA A 119 18.91 0.35 2.63
N THR A 120 19.11 -0.23 1.45
CA THR A 120 18.03 -0.68 0.56
C THR A 120 17.14 -1.73 1.25
N LYS A 121 17.74 -2.72 1.94
CA LYS A 121 16.98 -3.74 2.65
C LYS A 121 16.20 -3.19 3.84
N LEU A 122 16.75 -2.21 4.56
CA LEU A 122 16.05 -1.56 5.66
C LEU A 122 14.84 -0.76 5.18
N VAL A 123 14.98 -0.01 4.09
CA VAL A 123 13.85 0.68 3.44
C VAL A 123 12.80 -0.31 2.96
N ALA A 124 13.20 -1.40 2.30
CA ALA A 124 12.27 -2.44 1.85
C ALA A 124 11.50 -3.06 3.03
N LEU A 125 12.19 -3.39 4.12
CA LEU A 125 11.55 -3.92 5.33
C LEU A 125 10.49 -2.96 5.86
N ASN A 126 10.81 -1.66 5.95
CA ASN A 126 9.85 -0.65 6.42
C ASN A 126 8.60 -0.60 5.55
N VAL A 127 8.79 -0.51 4.23
CA VAL A 127 7.67 -0.35 3.29
C VAL A 127 6.79 -1.60 3.25
N GLU A 128 7.40 -2.79 3.20
CA GLU A 128 6.68 -4.06 3.18
C GLU A 128 5.95 -4.33 4.52
N ALA A 129 6.61 -4.06 5.66
CA ALA A 129 5.99 -4.22 6.97
C ALA A 129 4.87 -3.19 7.19
N ALA A 130 5.04 -1.95 6.73
CA ALA A 130 4.01 -0.92 6.78
C ALA A 130 2.74 -1.35 6.01
N SER A 131 2.91 -1.83 4.78
CA SER A 131 1.78 -2.32 3.97
C SER A 131 1.03 -3.46 4.67
N LEU A 132 1.75 -4.45 5.19
CA LEU A 132 1.14 -5.57 5.89
C LEU A 132 0.49 -5.14 7.22
N SER A 133 1.11 -4.23 7.96
CA SER A 133 0.54 -3.66 9.19
C SER A 133 -0.76 -2.91 8.91
N GLY A 134 -0.79 -2.04 7.89
CA GLY A 134 -2.00 -1.34 7.48
C GLY A 134 -3.13 -2.29 7.08
N TYR A 135 -2.80 -3.36 6.35
CA TYR A 135 -3.75 -4.42 6.01
C TYR A 135 -4.36 -5.08 7.25
N CYS A 136 -3.52 -5.40 8.25
CA CYS A 136 -3.98 -6.03 9.50
C CYS A 136 -4.79 -5.09 10.40
N HIS A 137 -4.53 -3.77 10.34
CA HIS A 137 -5.16 -2.76 11.20
C HIS A 137 -6.17 -1.87 10.44
N SER A 138 -6.70 -2.32 9.31
CA SER A 138 -7.57 -1.54 8.42
C SER A 138 -8.80 -0.95 9.14
N GLU A 139 -9.40 -1.67 10.09
CA GLU A 139 -10.54 -1.18 10.87
C GLU A 139 -10.19 0.06 11.70
N GLN A 140 -8.98 0.09 12.29
CA GLN A 140 -8.51 1.23 13.07
C GLN A 140 -8.16 2.43 12.19
N VAL A 141 -7.66 2.16 10.98
CA VAL A 141 -7.36 3.18 9.97
C VAL A 141 -8.65 3.85 9.51
N ASN A 142 -9.65 3.05 9.14
CA ASN A 142 -10.92 3.54 8.61
C ASN A 142 -11.83 4.18 9.69
N ALA A 143 -11.67 3.84 10.97
CA ALA A 143 -12.47 4.40 12.06
C ALA A 143 -12.12 5.85 12.45
N ARG A 144 -11.05 6.42 11.88
CA ARG A 144 -10.59 7.80 12.20
C ARG A 144 -11.25 8.89 11.36
N PHE A 145 -12.20 8.50 10.49
CA PHE A 145 -12.98 9.36 9.60
C PHE A 145 -14.47 9.06 9.69
#